data_2ecd1e6d127b1b46f6da08945dbc0cd2
#
_entry.id   2ecd1e6d127b1b46f6da08945dbc0cd2
#
_cell.length_a   1.000
_cell.length_b   1.000
_cell.length_c   1.000
_cell.angle_alpha   90.00
_cell.angle_beta   90.00
_cell.angle_gamma   90.00
#
_symmetry.space_group_name_H-M   'P 1'
#
loop_
_entity.id
_entity.type
_entity.pdbx_description
1 polymer ?
#
loop_
_entity_poly.entity_id
_entity_poly.type
_entity_poly.pdbx_seq_one_letter_code
_entity_poly.pdbx_strand_id
1 'polypeptide(L)'
;MNNRTQRYKSLDFARFIFAFLVVTVHVPVGGGNFLRTISCLAVPYFYMLTGFFLYKEDAAQFAYNLKNTIRKSGLMWFKFFIILSVGAFVFKVYYHNDLSWTTKDFFDQLIMYGNSHAAEVINFNGKDYGTSALWFLYGEFISLAIIFPLRRLFHSILTPWLIIVPFFIITTYVNYHEYYFPRILSTPLVFLSAGLLMRRVIEYLKSKQLFRYRYLTIGAIASFFVSVLEQYLFNSDFYSRFSLLPFAVFVFALFVKLNDVNIINRLPVLNVKIPMYVYIWHRFIYFVMVTVIGFSIYKIDAVLVYIISVAVFYFVLRVFDNCSIYKTRLR
;
A
#
# COMPACT_ATOMS: atom_id res chain seq x y z
N MET A 1 -16.38 -30.14 -7.59
CA MET A 1 -15.09 -29.86 -6.94
C MET A 1 -15.19 -28.52 -6.22
N ASN A 2 -15.11 -28.53 -4.89
CA ASN A 2 -15.23 -27.33 -4.06
C ASN A 2 -13.98 -26.46 -4.26
N ASN A 3 -14.03 -25.46 -5.13
CA ASN A 3 -13.00 -24.42 -5.28
C ASN A 3 -13.03 -23.48 -4.05
N ARG A 4 -12.70 -24.01 -2.87
CA ARG A 4 -12.34 -23.14 -1.75
C ARG A 4 -11.07 -22.41 -2.19
N THR A 5 -11.20 -21.12 -2.50
CA THR A 5 -10.07 -20.24 -2.74
C THR A 5 -9.06 -20.41 -1.60
N GLN A 6 -7.89 -20.93 -1.90
CA GLN A 6 -6.83 -21.18 -0.92
C GLN A 6 -6.52 -19.85 -0.21
N ARG A 7 -6.78 -19.80 1.10
CA ARG A 7 -6.50 -18.62 1.92
C ARG A 7 -5.04 -18.65 2.35
N TYR A 8 -4.33 -17.59 2.08
CA TYR A 8 -2.94 -17.39 2.49
C TYR A 8 -2.89 -16.62 3.83
N LYS A 9 -2.91 -17.34 4.96
CA LYS A 9 -2.87 -16.72 6.29
C LYS A 9 -1.59 -15.92 6.54
N SER A 10 -0.47 -16.35 5.97
CA SER A 10 0.80 -15.62 6.02
C SER A 10 0.71 -14.23 5.37
N LEU A 11 0.02 -14.13 4.23
CA LEU A 11 -0.21 -12.85 3.56
C LEU A 11 -1.19 -11.97 4.36
N ASP A 12 -2.20 -12.57 4.99
CA ASP A 12 -3.11 -11.84 5.88
C ASP A 12 -2.36 -11.28 7.10
N PHE A 13 -1.46 -12.07 7.71
CA PHE A 13 -0.59 -11.61 8.80
C PHE A 13 0.38 -10.50 8.35
N ALA A 14 1.01 -10.69 7.19
CA ALA A 14 1.92 -9.71 6.62
C ALA A 14 1.25 -8.34 6.37
N ARG A 15 -0.06 -8.29 6.05
CA ARG A 15 -0.80 -7.02 5.94
C ARG A 15 -0.71 -6.16 7.21
N PHE A 16 -0.76 -6.79 8.40
CA PHE A 16 -0.63 -6.07 9.66
C PHE A 16 0.79 -5.53 9.87
N ILE A 17 1.81 -6.33 9.54
CA ILE A 17 3.22 -5.88 9.58
C ILE A 17 3.41 -4.69 8.65
N PHE A 18 2.97 -4.80 7.40
CA PHE A 18 3.16 -3.73 6.41
C PHE A 18 2.28 -2.50 6.70
N ALA A 19 1.12 -2.64 7.33
CA ALA A 19 0.35 -1.50 7.82
C ALA A 19 1.09 -0.76 8.95
N PHE A 20 1.76 -1.49 9.86
CA PHE A 20 2.66 -0.88 10.84
C PHE A 20 3.81 -0.11 10.16
N LEU A 21 4.47 -0.72 9.17
CA LEU A 21 5.55 -0.08 8.43
C LEU A 21 5.10 1.19 7.69
N VAL A 22 3.85 1.26 7.20
CA VAL A 22 3.29 2.51 6.66
C VAL A 22 3.22 3.60 7.73
N VAL A 23 2.79 3.25 8.94
CA VAL A 23 2.73 4.22 10.04
C VAL A 23 4.13 4.75 10.36
N THR A 24 5.16 3.88 10.37
CA THR A 24 6.56 4.30 10.65
C THR A 24 7.17 5.21 9.59
N VAL A 25 6.62 5.25 8.37
CA VAL A 25 7.03 6.22 7.34
C VAL A 25 6.62 7.65 7.72
N HIS A 26 5.48 7.80 8.38
CA HIS A 26 4.84 9.10 8.62
C HIS A 26 4.93 9.57 10.08
N VAL A 27 5.15 8.67 11.01
CA VAL A 27 5.24 8.95 12.44
C VAL A 27 6.64 8.60 12.94
N PRO A 28 7.31 9.46 13.71
CA PRO A 28 8.64 9.19 14.23
C PRO A 28 8.69 7.86 14.99
N VAL A 29 9.74 7.08 14.72
CA VAL A 29 10.08 5.86 15.44
C VAL A 29 11.60 5.74 15.53
N GLY A 30 12.11 5.19 16.61
CA GLY A 30 13.52 4.85 16.69
C GLY A 30 13.92 3.81 15.63
N GLY A 31 15.20 3.79 15.23
CA GLY A 31 15.70 2.81 14.25
C GLY A 31 16.31 3.42 12.97
N GLY A 32 16.25 4.73 12.80
CA GLY A 32 16.95 5.48 11.76
C GLY A 32 16.75 4.92 10.33
N ASN A 33 17.81 4.97 9.54
CA ASN A 33 17.80 4.57 8.13
C ASN A 33 17.47 3.08 7.89
N PHE A 34 17.77 2.20 8.85
CA PHE A 34 17.50 0.78 8.75
C PHE A 34 15.97 0.51 8.68
N LEU A 35 15.22 1.03 9.66
CA LEU A 35 13.77 0.85 9.68
C LEU A 35 13.12 1.56 8.49
N ARG A 36 13.65 2.73 8.11
CA ARG A 36 13.19 3.46 6.93
C ARG A 36 13.31 2.64 5.65
N THR A 37 14.41 1.92 5.45
CA THR A 37 14.61 1.04 4.29
C THR A 37 13.60 -0.10 4.26
N ILE A 38 13.31 -0.74 5.40
CA ILE A 38 12.29 -1.79 5.47
C ILE A 38 10.90 -1.21 5.20
N SER A 39 10.60 -0.03 5.74
CA SER A 39 9.30 0.64 5.58
C SER A 39 8.97 1.00 4.13
N CYS A 40 9.99 1.17 3.27
CA CYS A 40 9.78 1.37 1.83
C CYS A 40 9.03 0.22 1.15
N LEU A 41 9.08 -0.99 1.72
CA LEU A 41 8.36 -2.15 1.19
C LEU A 41 6.84 -2.10 1.42
N ALA A 42 6.37 -1.25 2.33
CA ALA A 42 4.98 -1.30 2.77
C ALA A 42 4.00 -1.08 1.61
N VAL A 43 4.22 -0.02 0.84
CA VAL A 43 3.36 0.31 -0.32
C VAL A 43 3.53 -0.69 -1.47
N PRO A 44 4.75 -1.05 -1.93
CA PRO A 44 5.00 -2.14 -2.86
C PRO A 44 4.28 -3.43 -2.50
N TYR A 45 4.34 -3.83 -1.23
CA TYR A 45 3.70 -5.06 -0.77
C TYR A 45 2.19 -5.05 -0.99
N PHE A 46 1.49 -3.97 -0.65
CA PHE A 46 0.04 -3.87 -0.83
C PHE A 46 -0.36 -3.92 -2.31
N TYR A 47 0.39 -3.26 -3.21
CA TYR A 47 0.15 -3.36 -4.65
C TYR A 47 0.39 -4.78 -5.17
N MET A 48 1.49 -5.42 -4.78
CA MET A 48 1.78 -6.81 -5.17
C MET A 48 0.68 -7.75 -4.66
N LEU A 49 0.18 -7.53 -3.44
CA LEU A 49 -0.89 -8.32 -2.87
C LEU A 49 -2.19 -8.21 -3.68
N THR A 50 -2.58 -7.00 -4.08
CA THR A 50 -3.73 -6.78 -4.97
C THR A 50 -3.53 -7.52 -6.29
N GLY A 51 -2.39 -7.37 -6.95
CA GLY A 51 -2.08 -8.06 -8.20
C GLY A 51 -2.14 -9.58 -8.07
N PHE A 52 -1.53 -10.13 -7.01
CA PHE A 52 -1.48 -11.58 -6.76
C PHE A 52 -2.87 -12.22 -6.65
N PHE A 53 -3.80 -11.58 -5.97
CA PHE A 53 -5.16 -12.10 -5.84
C PHE A 53 -6.05 -11.84 -7.05
N LEU A 54 -5.74 -10.81 -7.85
CA LEU A 54 -6.48 -10.49 -9.07
C LEU A 54 -6.23 -11.48 -10.20
N TYR A 55 -5.00 -11.98 -10.33
CA TYR A 55 -4.64 -12.86 -11.43
C TYR A 55 -5.48 -14.14 -11.42
N LYS A 56 -6.00 -14.51 -12.59
CA LYS A 56 -6.65 -15.78 -12.90
C LYS A 56 -6.15 -16.29 -14.24
N GLU A 57 -6.04 -17.61 -14.38
CA GLU A 57 -5.66 -18.25 -15.63
C GLU A 57 -6.74 -18.09 -16.70
N ASP A 58 -8.00 -18.19 -16.29
CA ASP A 58 -9.13 -17.90 -17.16
C ASP A 58 -9.19 -16.40 -17.47
N ALA A 59 -9.10 -16.06 -18.77
CA ALA A 59 -9.02 -14.69 -19.25
C ALA A 59 -10.31 -13.90 -18.99
N ALA A 60 -11.48 -14.55 -19.05
CA ALA A 60 -12.77 -13.90 -18.81
C ALA A 60 -12.91 -13.59 -17.32
N GLN A 61 -12.58 -14.55 -16.45
CA GLN A 61 -12.57 -14.35 -14.99
C GLN A 61 -11.56 -13.29 -14.58
N PHE A 62 -10.37 -13.26 -15.18
CA PHE A 62 -9.37 -12.23 -14.92
C PHE A 62 -9.89 -10.84 -15.31
N ALA A 63 -10.45 -10.69 -16.52
CA ALA A 63 -11.03 -9.42 -16.97
C ALA A 63 -12.18 -8.95 -16.08
N TYR A 64 -13.05 -9.86 -15.66
CA TYR A 64 -14.15 -9.58 -14.74
C TYR A 64 -13.64 -9.08 -13.37
N ASN A 65 -12.68 -9.80 -12.78
CA ASN A 65 -12.09 -9.41 -11.50
C ASN A 65 -11.41 -8.05 -11.57
N LEU A 66 -10.68 -7.80 -12.67
CA LEU A 66 -9.98 -6.54 -12.90
C LEU A 66 -10.98 -5.37 -12.98
N LYS A 67 -12.03 -5.50 -13.82
CA LYS A 67 -13.10 -4.50 -13.93
C LYS A 67 -13.78 -4.22 -12.58
N ASN A 68 -14.11 -5.26 -11.83
CA ASN A 68 -14.71 -5.10 -10.50
C ASN A 68 -13.79 -4.41 -9.52
N THR A 69 -12.48 -4.69 -9.57
CA THR A 69 -11.52 -4.07 -8.66
C THR A 69 -11.30 -2.60 -9.04
N ILE A 70 -11.20 -2.26 -10.32
CA ILE A 70 -11.17 -0.87 -10.80
C ILE A 70 -12.35 -0.09 -10.23
N ARG A 71 -13.57 -0.62 -10.39
CA ARG A 71 -14.78 0.02 -9.84
C ARG A 71 -14.73 0.20 -8.33
N LYS A 72 -14.30 -0.84 -7.59
CA LYS A 72 -14.23 -0.81 -6.13
C LYS A 72 -13.17 0.16 -5.63
N SER A 73 -11.95 0.14 -6.19
CA SER A 73 -10.86 1.05 -5.82
C SER A 73 -11.24 2.50 -6.12
N GLY A 74 -11.80 2.77 -7.31
CA GLY A 74 -12.23 4.11 -7.69
C GLY A 74 -13.34 4.64 -6.78
N LEU A 75 -14.37 3.84 -6.47
CA LEU A 75 -15.43 4.23 -5.55
C LEU A 75 -14.92 4.44 -4.13
N MET A 76 -13.99 3.59 -3.68
CA MET A 76 -13.40 3.70 -2.35
C MET A 76 -12.53 4.95 -2.26
N TRP A 77 -11.66 5.19 -3.24
CA TRP A 77 -10.88 6.41 -3.34
C TRP A 77 -11.78 7.65 -3.30
N PHE A 78 -12.82 7.72 -4.13
CA PHE A 78 -13.73 8.86 -4.20
C PHE A 78 -14.45 9.12 -2.89
N LYS A 79 -14.95 8.07 -2.21
CA LYS A 79 -15.60 8.20 -0.90
C LYS A 79 -14.67 8.77 0.16
N PHE A 80 -13.46 8.22 0.28
CA PHE A 80 -12.50 8.73 1.26
C PHE A 80 -11.98 10.11 0.90
N PHE A 81 -11.83 10.40 -0.39
CA PHE A 81 -11.50 11.74 -0.86
C PHE A 81 -12.52 12.76 -0.36
N ILE A 82 -13.81 12.53 -0.54
CA ILE A 82 -14.87 13.43 -0.05
C ILE A 82 -14.81 13.56 1.47
N ILE A 83 -14.75 12.44 2.20
CA ILE A 83 -14.75 12.45 3.68
C ILE A 83 -13.56 13.24 4.23
N LEU A 84 -12.36 12.97 3.71
CA LEU A 84 -11.15 13.63 4.19
C LEU A 84 -11.06 15.09 3.75
N SER A 85 -11.55 15.41 2.54
CA SER A 85 -11.61 16.82 2.06
C SER A 85 -12.58 17.65 2.89
N VAL A 86 -13.77 17.12 3.20
CA VAL A 86 -14.72 17.80 4.09
C VAL A 86 -14.14 17.95 5.50
N GLY A 87 -13.50 16.91 6.03
CA GLY A 87 -12.84 16.96 7.34
C GLY A 87 -11.73 18.01 7.37
N ALA A 88 -10.92 18.08 6.32
CA ALA A 88 -9.86 19.07 6.16
C ALA A 88 -10.40 20.50 6.09
N PHE A 89 -11.48 20.70 5.32
CA PHE A 89 -12.15 21.99 5.21
C PHE A 89 -12.71 22.47 6.56
N VAL A 90 -13.48 21.60 7.24
CA VAL A 90 -14.06 21.92 8.57
C VAL A 90 -12.95 22.29 9.55
N PHE A 91 -11.84 21.55 9.54
CA PHE A 91 -10.71 21.83 10.41
C PHE A 91 -10.05 23.18 10.07
N LYS A 92 -9.83 23.50 8.80
CA LYS A 92 -9.23 24.76 8.34
C LYS A 92 -10.10 25.96 8.79
N VAL A 93 -11.43 25.85 8.61
CA VAL A 93 -12.37 26.87 9.04
C VAL A 93 -12.35 27.07 10.56
N TYR A 94 -12.36 25.96 11.31
CA TYR A 94 -12.45 26.01 12.77
C TYR A 94 -11.16 26.54 13.45
N TYR A 95 -9.98 26.11 12.97
CA TYR A 95 -8.71 26.46 13.62
C TYR A 95 -8.02 27.69 13.01
N HIS A 96 -8.22 27.95 11.73
CA HIS A 96 -7.53 29.05 11.04
C HIS A 96 -8.43 30.22 10.66
N ASN A 97 -9.74 30.10 10.89
CA ASN A 97 -10.74 31.10 10.47
C ASN A 97 -10.64 31.44 8.97
N ASP A 98 -10.15 30.49 8.16
CA ASP A 98 -9.82 30.71 6.76
C ASP A 98 -10.86 30.03 5.86
N LEU A 99 -11.71 30.86 5.25
CA LEU A 99 -12.71 30.45 4.25
C LEU A 99 -12.16 30.44 2.81
N SER A 100 -10.87 30.74 2.63
CA SER A 100 -10.27 30.94 1.31
C SER A 100 -9.99 29.66 0.54
N TRP A 101 -10.72 28.57 0.83
CA TRP A 101 -10.61 27.35 0.02
C TRP A 101 -11.25 27.59 -1.33
N THR A 102 -10.41 27.78 -2.33
CA THR A 102 -10.85 28.06 -3.70
C THR A 102 -11.22 26.74 -4.40
N THR A 103 -12.06 26.83 -5.42
CA THR A 103 -12.36 25.71 -6.33
C THR A 103 -11.05 25.14 -6.94
N LYS A 104 -10.03 26.01 -7.12
CA LYS A 104 -8.69 25.61 -7.57
C LYS A 104 -8.03 24.64 -6.59
N ASP A 105 -8.06 24.94 -5.30
CA ASP A 105 -7.45 24.07 -4.27
C ASP A 105 -8.10 22.70 -4.24
N PHE A 106 -9.41 22.62 -4.49
CA PHE A 106 -10.13 21.37 -4.62
C PHE A 106 -9.70 20.57 -5.86
N PHE A 107 -9.59 21.21 -7.02
CA PHE A 107 -9.15 20.57 -8.26
C PHE A 107 -7.66 20.22 -8.24
N ASP A 108 -6.82 21.03 -7.64
CA ASP A 108 -5.40 20.75 -7.47
C ASP A 108 -5.22 19.52 -6.57
N GLN A 109 -6.03 19.36 -5.53
CA GLN A 109 -6.06 18.15 -4.74
C GLN A 109 -6.56 16.92 -5.50
N LEU A 110 -7.57 17.08 -6.35
CA LEU A 110 -8.13 15.98 -7.13
C LEU A 110 -7.14 15.49 -8.20
N ILE A 111 -6.44 16.41 -8.88
CA ILE A 111 -5.62 16.13 -10.04
C ILE A 111 -4.15 15.91 -9.66
N MET A 112 -3.66 16.65 -8.67
CA MET A 112 -2.24 16.67 -8.30
C MET A 112 -1.89 15.74 -7.13
N TYR A 113 -2.73 14.78 -6.84
CA TYR A 113 -2.50 13.78 -5.80
C TYR A 113 -1.18 13.00 -5.91
N GLY A 114 -0.42 13.25 -6.95
CA GLY A 114 0.89 12.70 -7.17
C GLY A 114 2.05 13.61 -6.79
N ASN A 115 1.80 14.89 -6.54
CA ASN A 115 2.81 15.83 -6.10
C ASN A 115 2.86 15.85 -4.58
N SER A 116 4.03 15.56 -4.01
CA SER A 116 4.27 15.66 -2.56
C SER A 116 4.00 17.08 -2.00
N HIS A 117 3.95 18.08 -2.85
CA HIS A 117 3.68 19.47 -2.48
C HIS A 117 2.20 19.87 -2.57
N ALA A 118 1.37 19.18 -3.36
CA ALA A 118 -0.06 19.50 -3.48
C ALA A 118 -0.93 18.83 -2.40
N ALA A 119 -0.36 17.93 -1.62
CA ALA A 119 -1.02 17.28 -0.49
C ALA A 119 -1.05 18.14 0.79
N GLU A 120 -0.57 19.38 0.74
CA GLU A 120 -0.51 20.34 1.85
C GLU A 120 -1.87 21.00 2.11
N VAL A 121 -2.92 20.19 2.30
CA VAL A 121 -4.24 20.76 2.60
C VAL A 121 -4.32 21.32 3.99
N ILE A 122 -3.54 20.77 4.91
CA ILE A 122 -3.42 21.29 6.26
C ILE A 122 -1.96 21.15 6.66
N ASN A 123 -1.20 22.23 6.50
CA ASN A 123 0.14 22.34 7.06
C ASN A 123 0.00 22.89 8.49
N PHE A 124 0.09 22.05 9.49
CA PHE A 124 0.17 22.44 10.87
C PHE A 124 1.59 22.22 11.38
N ASN A 125 2.32 23.29 11.71
CA ASN A 125 3.72 23.24 12.13
C ASN A 125 4.66 22.50 11.14
N GLY A 126 4.48 22.70 9.83
CA GLY A 126 5.33 22.09 8.81
C GLY A 126 5.03 20.61 8.53
N LYS A 127 3.89 20.09 8.97
CA LYS A 127 3.48 18.70 8.74
C LYS A 127 2.15 18.59 8.00
N ASP A 128 2.13 17.81 6.95
CA ASP A 128 0.94 17.51 6.16
C ASP A 128 0.02 16.54 6.86
N TYR A 129 -1.20 16.96 7.16
CA TYR A 129 -2.23 16.14 7.78
C TYR A 129 -3.42 15.83 6.85
N GLY A 130 -3.23 15.92 5.57
CA GLY A 130 -4.32 15.83 4.62
C GLY A 130 -4.58 14.44 4.06
N THR A 131 -5.19 14.49 2.92
CA THR A 131 -5.61 13.38 2.08
C THR A 131 -4.43 12.58 1.49
N SER A 132 -3.18 12.91 1.84
CA SER A 132 -1.95 12.33 1.27
C SER A 132 -1.87 10.80 1.36
N ALA A 133 -2.58 10.16 2.31
CA ALA A 133 -2.64 8.68 2.36
C ALA A 133 -3.48 8.09 1.21
N LEU A 134 -4.31 8.87 0.53
CA LEU A 134 -5.18 8.41 -0.55
C LEU A 134 -4.46 8.21 -1.89
N TRP A 135 -3.24 8.72 -2.03
CA TRP A 135 -2.45 8.52 -3.26
C TRP A 135 -2.30 7.05 -3.62
N PHE A 136 -2.26 6.17 -2.61
CA PHE A 136 -2.22 4.74 -2.79
C PHE A 136 -3.46 4.21 -3.53
N LEU A 137 -4.68 4.57 -3.07
CA LEU A 137 -5.93 4.13 -3.71
C LEU A 137 -6.09 4.70 -5.11
N TYR A 138 -5.70 5.95 -5.30
CA TYR A 138 -5.71 6.59 -6.61
C TYR A 138 -4.73 5.92 -7.57
N GLY A 139 -3.50 5.69 -7.11
CA GLY A 139 -2.47 4.98 -7.88
C GLY A 139 -2.90 3.55 -8.24
N GLU A 140 -3.54 2.82 -7.31
CA GLU A 140 -4.12 1.51 -7.57
C GLU A 140 -5.18 1.59 -8.67
N PHE A 141 -6.15 2.51 -8.54
CA PHE A 141 -7.22 2.70 -9.51
C PHE A 141 -6.70 3.00 -10.92
N ILE A 142 -5.81 3.99 -11.07
CA ILE A 142 -5.23 4.37 -12.37
C ILE A 142 -4.40 3.24 -12.97
N SER A 143 -3.56 2.58 -12.16
CA SER A 143 -2.71 1.47 -12.64
C SER A 143 -3.54 0.28 -13.10
N LEU A 144 -4.61 -0.06 -12.40
CA LEU A 144 -5.55 -1.10 -12.83
C LEU A 144 -6.25 -0.73 -14.14
N ALA A 145 -6.62 0.56 -14.32
CA ALA A 145 -7.22 1.04 -15.56
C ALA A 145 -6.24 0.94 -16.75
N ILE A 146 -4.94 1.20 -16.52
CA ILE A 146 -3.88 1.03 -17.54
C ILE A 146 -3.65 -0.47 -17.83
N ILE A 147 -3.62 -1.32 -16.80
CA ILE A 147 -3.41 -2.77 -16.95
C ILE A 147 -4.58 -3.43 -17.69
N PHE A 148 -5.80 -2.91 -17.57
CA PHE A 148 -6.99 -3.53 -18.16
C PHE A 148 -6.90 -3.76 -19.68
N PRO A 149 -6.54 -2.79 -20.52
CA PRO A 149 -6.31 -3.03 -21.95
C PRO A 149 -5.12 -3.96 -22.20
N LEU A 150 -4.08 -3.92 -21.36
CA LEU A 150 -2.86 -4.71 -21.49
C LEU A 150 -2.96 -6.12 -20.87
N ARG A 151 -4.11 -6.49 -20.31
CA ARG A 151 -4.29 -7.72 -19.53
C ARG A 151 -3.85 -9.01 -20.24
N ARG A 152 -3.94 -9.04 -21.58
CA ARG A 152 -3.53 -10.20 -22.38
C ARG A 152 -2.03 -10.50 -22.27
N LEU A 153 -1.20 -9.49 -22.05
CA LEU A 153 0.24 -9.64 -21.87
C LEU A 153 0.60 -10.46 -20.63
N PHE A 154 -0.25 -10.42 -19.59
CA PHE A 154 -0.03 -11.13 -18.34
C PHE A 154 -0.31 -12.64 -18.42
N HIS A 155 -0.74 -13.16 -19.57
CA HIS A 155 -0.79 -14.61 -19.83
C HIS A 155 0.58 -15.21 -20.22
N SER A 156 1.58 -14.37 -20.51
CA SER A 156 2.99 -14.77 -20.64
C SER A 156 3.75 -14.49 -19.33
N ILE A 157 4.74 -15.30 -18.97
CA ILE A 157 5.61 -15.00 -17.82
C ILE A 157 6.64 -13.94 -18.22
N LEU A 158 7.23 -14.06 -19.40
CA LEU A 158 8.37 -13.24 -19.80
C LEU A 158 7.96 -11.87 -20.32
N THR A 159 6.93 -11.80 -21.16
CA THR A 159 6.52 -10.56 -21.85
C THR A 159 6.26 -9.39 -20.89
N PRO A 160 5.54 -9.55 -19.76
CA PRO A 160 5.33 -8.43 -18.85
C PRO A 160 6.62 -7.95 -18.18
N TRP A 161 7.56 -8.84 -17.86
CA TRP A 161 8.84 -8.44 -17.28
C TRP A 161 9.70 -7.62 -18.24
N LEU A 162 9.64 -7.90 -19.53
CA LEU A 162 10.32 -7.10 -20.56
C LEU A 162 9.76 -5.66 -20.65
N ILE A 163 8.58 -5.40 -20.12
CA ILE A 163 7.99 -4.07 -20.06
C ILE A 163 8.22 -3.45 -18.68
N ILE A 164 7.94 -4.21 -17.61
CA ILE A 164 7.96 -3.72 -16.22
C ILE A 164 9.37 -3.32 -15.80
N VAL A 165 10.38 -4.15 -16.11
CA VAL A 165 11.75 -3.89 -15.65
C VAL A 165 12.36 -2.66 -16.31
N PRO A 166 12.34 -2.48 -17.65
CA PRO A 166 12.79 -1.24 -18.27
C PRO A 166 12.01 -0.01 -17.80
N PHE A 167 10.68 -0.10 -17.69
CA PHE A 167 9.86 0.98 -17.19
C PHE A 167 10.25 1.37 -15.76
N PHE A 168 10.48 0.40 -14.88
CA PHE A 168 10.95 0.63 -13.52
C PHE A 168 12.33 1.30 -13.50
N ILE A 169 13.28 0.82 -14.30
CA ILE A 169 14.62 1.39 -14.40
C ILE A 169 14.56 2.84 -14.88
N ILE A 170 13.80 3.12 -15.95
CA ILE A 170 13.64 4.46 -16.51
C ILE A 170 13.02 5.40 -15.47
N THR A 171 11.92 4.99 -14.83
CA THR A 171 11.23 5.83 -13.85
C THR A 171 12.08 6.08 -12.60
N THR A 172 12.86 5.09 -12.16
CA THR A 172 13.78 5.24 -11.04
C THR A 172 14.91 6.21 -11.40
N TYR A 173 15.49 6.07 -12.59
CA TYR A 173 16.53 6.95 -13.10
C TYR A 173 16.04 8.40 -13.23
N VAL A 174 14.86 8.59 -13.81
CA VAL A 174 14.24 9.92 -13.97
C VAL A 174 13.97 10.57 -12.62
N ASN A 175 13.44 9.83 -11.65
CA ASN A 175 13.21 10.35 -10.29
C ASN A 175 14.52 10.65 -9.54
N TYR A 176 15.58 9.89 -9.82
CA TYR A 176 16.90 10.13 -9.23
C TYR A 176 17.53 11.45 -9.71
N HIS A 177 17.33 11.81 -10.98
CA HIS A 177 17.82 13.05 -11.56
C HIS A 177 16.87 14.25 -11.37
N GLU A 178 15.96 14.19 -10.41
CA GLU A 178 14.99 15.25 -10.09
C GLU A 178 14.01 15.58 -11.22
N TYR A 179 14.03 14.83 -12.32
CA TYR A 179 12.98 14.89 -13.32
C TYR A 179 11.74 14.25 -12.75
N TYR A 180 10.79 15.08 -12.35
CA TYR A 180 9.58 14.64 -11.70
C TYR A 180 8.75 13.72 -12.60
N PHE A 181 8.86 12.41 -12.38
CA PHE A 181 7.91 11.46 -12.94
C PHE A 181 6.87 11.12 -11.88
N PRO A 182 5.55 11.19 -12.20
CA PRO A 182 4.52 10.97 -11.20
C PRO A 182 4.67 9.61 -10.52
N ARG A 183 5.11 9.59 -9.26
CA ARG A 183 5.24 8.38 -8.43
C ARG A 183 3.94 7.59 -8.37
N ILE A 184 2.83 8.30 -8.55
CA ILE A 184 1.48 7.76 -8.63
C ILE A 184 1.27 6.79 -9.80
N LEU A 185 2.07 6.89 -10.85
CA LEU A 185 2.01 5.97 -12.00
C LEU A 185 3.10 4.89 -11.91
N SER A 186 4.34 5.28 -11.55
CA SER A 186 5.47 4.35 -11.60
C SER A 186 5.38 3.26 -10.54
N THR A 187 5.23 3.62 -9.28
CA THR A 187 5.24 2.65 -8.18
C THR A 187 4.05 1.70 -8.23
N PRO A 188 2.78 2.17 -8.33
CA PRO A 188 1.63 1.26 -8.37
C PRO A 188 1.65 0.34 -9.60
N LEU A 189 1.94 0.89 -10.78
CA LEU A 189 1.93 0.12 -12.02
C LEU A 189 2.94 -1.02 -12.00
N VAL A 190 4.17 -0.75 -11.54
CA VAL A 190 5.24 -1.74 -11.45
C VAL A 190 4.90 -2.83 -10.45
N PHE A 191 4.57 -2.47 -9.21
CA PHE A 191 4.38 -3.47 -8.16
C PHE A 191 3.05 -4.23 -8.27
N LEU A 192 2.01 -3.62 -8.81
CA LEU A 192 0.76 -4.29 -9.12
C LEU A 192 0.96 -5.32 -10.25
N SER A 193 1.70 -4.95 -11.30
CA SER A 193 2.07 -5.84 -12.38
C SER A 193 2.98 -6.98 -11.90
N ALA A 194 3.97 -6.68 -11.06
CA ALA A 194 4.80 -7.71 -10.42
C ALA A 194 3.93 -8.69 -9.61
N GLY A 195 2.96 -8.19 -8.85
CA GLY A 195 1.99 -9.02 -8.11
C GLY A 195 1.17 -9.94 -9.00
N LEU A 196 0.68 -9.46 -10.14
CA LEU A 196 -0.04 -10.28 -11.14
C LEU A 196 0.81 -11.46 -11.63
N LEU A 197 2.12 -11.24 -11.80
CA LEU A 197 3.04 -12.26 -12.28
C LEU A 197 3.49 -13.24 -11.20
N MET A 198 3.49 -12.82 -9.93
CA MET A 198 4.04 -13.60 -8.82
C MET A 198 3.46 -15.00 -8.72
N ARG A 199 2.17 -15.17 -9.03
CA ARG A 199 1.56 -16.50 -8.99
C ARG A 199 2.23 -17.48 -9.95
N ARG A 200 2.42 -17.06 -11.19
CA ARG A 200 3.09 -17.86 -12.24
C ARG A 200 4.57 -18.04 -11.96
N VAL A 201 5.24 -16.98 -11.49
CA VAL A 201 6.65 -17.05 -11.09
C VAL A 201 6.84 -18.09 -9.98
N ILE A 202 5.99 -18.09 -8.96
CA ILE A 202 6.04 -19.07 -7.86
C ILE A 202 5.82 -20.50 -8.38
N GLU A 203 4.83 -20.71 -9.25
CA GLU A 203 4.57 -22.03 -9.87
C GLU A 203 5.76 -22.50 -10.69
N TYR A 204 6.36 -21.62 -11.48
CA TYR A 204 7.59 -21.92 -12.22
C TYR A 204 8.77 -22.26 -11.31
N LEU A 205 9.00 -21.48 -10.24
CA LEU A 205 10.06 -21.76 -9.28
C LEU A 205 9.83 -23.07 -8.52
N LYS A 206 8.57 -23.42 -8.23
CA LYS A 206 8.20 -24.72 -7.64
C LYS A 206 8.53 -25.87 -8.60
N SER A 207 8.19 -25.76 -9.88
CA SER A 207 8.50 -26.78 -10.89
C SER A 207 10.01 -27.02 -11.08
N LYS A 208 10.82 -25.97 -10.89
CA LYS A 208 12.30 -26.03 -10.94
C LYS A 208 12.94 -26.33 -9.58
N GLN A 209 12.17 -26.61 -8.53
CA GLN A 209 12.64 -26.83 -7.15
C GLN A 209 13.46 -25.66 -6.57
N LEU A 210 13.29 -24.46 -7.13
CA LEU A 210 13.97 -23.23 -6.69
C LEU A 210 13.17 -22.45 -5.62
N PHE A 211 11.89 -22.78 -5.38
CA PHE A 211 11.04 -22.14 -4.38
C PHE A 211 11.37 -22.66 -2.97
N ARG A 212 12.60 -22.38 -2.51
CA ARG A 212 13.13 -22.83 -1.20
C ARG A 212 13.44 -21.63 -0.32
N TYR A 213 13.21 -21.77 1.00
CA TYR A 213 13.48 -20.70 1.97
C TYR A 213 14.87 -20.10 1.81
N ARG A 214 15.92 -20.92 1.70
CA ARG A 214 17.30 -20.44 1.59
C ARG A 214 17.49 -19.45 0.45
N TYR A 215 16.97 -19.73 -0.74
CA TYR A 215 17.14 -18.84 -1.90
C TYR A 215 16.33 -17.55 -1.74
N LEU A 216 15.10 -17.64 -1.22
CA LEU A 216 14.25 -16.49 -1.00
C LEU A 216 14.80 -15.58 0.11
N THR A 217 15.32 -16.18 1.19
CA THR A 217 15.93 -15.43 2.30
C THR A 217 17.23 -14.75 1.87
N ILE A 218 18.12 -15.48 1.17
CA ILE A 218 19.37 -14.91 0.64
C ILE A 218 19.04 -13.74 -0.32
N GLY A 219 18.08 -13.93 -1.25
CA GLY A 219 17.65 -12.88 -2.17
C GLY A 219 17.10 -11.66 -1.45
N ALA A 220 16.26 -11.85 -0.43
CA ALA A 220 15.70 -10.78 0.37
C ALA A 220 16.79 -10.01 1.14
N ILE A 221 17.73 -10.74 1.80
CA ILE A 221 18.83 -10.13 2.55
C ILE A 221 19.78 -9.38 1.59
N ALA A 222 20.17 -9.98 0.49
CA ALA A 222 21.05 -9.33 -0.49
C ALA A 222 20.40 -8.05 -1.05
N SER A 223 19.14 -8.12 -1.47
CA SER A 223 18.41 -6.96 -1.97
C SER A 223 18.22 -5.86 -0.89
N PHE A 224 18.04 -6.24 0.36
CA PHE A 224 18.01 -5.31 1.48
C PHE A 224 19.34 -4.55 1.63
N PHE A 225 20.47 -5.28 1.67
CA PHE A 225 21.79 -4.64 1.78
C PHE A 225 22.09 -3.73 0.59
N VAL A 226 21.74 -4.15 -0.62
CA VAL A 226 21.87 -3.28 -1.80
C VAL A 226 21.00 -2.03 -1.63
N SER A 227 19.79 -2.15 -1.10
CA SER A 227 18.90 -0.99 -0.85
C SER A 227 19.47 -0.03 0.20
N VAL A 228 20.10 -0.56 1.25
CA VAL A 228 20.80 0.28 2.25
C VAL A 228 22.01 0.97 1.61
N LEU A 229 22.77 0.26 0.80
CA LEU A 229 23.93 0.80 0.09
C LEU A 229 23.51 1.90 -0.91
N GLU A 230 22.45 1.68 -1.69
CA GLU A 230 21.87 2.69 -2.58
C GLU A 230 21.47 3.96 -1.82
N GLN A 231 20.83 3.79 -0.66
CA GLN A 231 20.49 4.93 0.18
C GLN A 231 21.70 5.71 0.66
N TYR A 232 22.75 5.00 1.06
CA TYR A 232 23.98 5.62 1.56
C TYR A 232 24.77 6.34 0.46
N LEU A 233 24.92 5.69 -0.71
CA LEU A 233 25.74 6.21 -1.79
C LEU A 233 25.08 7.33 -2.58
N PHE A 234 23.75 7.25 -2.76
CA PHE A 234 23.02 8.14 -3.66
C PHE A 234 22.05 9.08 -2.95
N ASN A 235 21.97 8.99 -1.60
CA ASN A 235 20.96 9.73 -0.81
C ASN A 235 19.55 9.62 -1.41
N SER A 236 19.27 8.44 -1.99
CA SER A 236 18.08 8.19 -2.79
C SER A 236 16.81 8.22 -1.94
N ASP A 237 15.78 8.83 -2.49
CA ASP A 237 14.45 8.83 -1.91
C ASP A 237 13.88 7.42 -1.74
N PHE A 238 12.83 7.27 -0.92
CA PHE A 238 12.19 6.00 -0.57
C PHE A 238 11.87 5.08 -1.74
N TYR A 239 11.32 5.64 -2.84
CA TYR A 239 10.83 4.88 -3.98
C TYR A 239 11.70 5.00 -5.23
N SER A 240 12.84 5.66 -5.12
CA SER A 240 13.79 5.87 -6.21
C SER A 240 15.00 4.95 -6.10
N ARG A 241 14.78 3.66 -5.74
CA ARG A 241 15.84 2.66 -5.58
C ARG A 241 15.64 1.51 -6.54
N PHE A 242 16.70 1.15 -7.27
CA PHE A 242 16.68 0.02 -8.19
C PHE A 242 16.50 -1.32 -7.47
N SER A 243 17.04 -1.44 -6.26
CA SER A 243 16.92 -2.65 -5.43
C SER A 243 15.52 -2.85 -4.85
N LEU A 244 14.64 -1.85 -4.88
CA LEU A 244 13.32 -1.94 -4.26
C LEU A 244 12.45 -3.02 -4.92
N LEU A 245 12.52 -3.16 -6.25
CA LEU A 245 11.73 -4.18 -6.96
C LEU A 245 12.16 -5.61 -6.60
N PRO A 246 13.45 -6.02 -6.73
CA PRO A 246 13.86 -7.35 -6.30
C PRO A 246 13.63 -7.57 -4.80
N PHE A 247 13.84 -6.58 -3.94
CA PHE A 247 13.59 -6.69 -2.51
C PHE A 247 12.11 -7.00 -2.22
N ALA A 248 11.18 -6.27 -2.84
CA ALA A 248 9.75 -6.52 -2.68
C ALA A 248 9.34 -7.91 -3.21
N VAL A 249 9.88 -8.33 -4.36
CA VAL A 249 9.60 -9.65 -4.96
C VAL A 249 10.06 -10.80 -4.04
N PHE A 250 11.29 -10.74 -3.52
CA PHE A 250 11.79 -11.79 -2.63
C PHE A 250 11.06 -11.83 -1.29
N VAL A 251 10.78 -10.68 -0.69
CA VAL A 251 10.02 -10.61 0.57
C VAL A 251 8.59 -11.10 0.38
N PHE A 252 7.93 -10.71 -0.72
CA PHE A 252 6.59 -11.21 -1.03
C PHE A 252 6.57 -12.73 -1.23
N ALA A 253 7.51 -13.26 -2.01
CA ALA A 253 7.66 -14.71 -2.24
C ALA A 253 7.92 -15.45 -0.93
N LEU A 254 8.72 -14.88 -0.02
CA LEU A 254 8.98 -15.43 1.30
C LEU A 254 7.70 -15.53 2.14
N PHE A 255 6.86 -14.50 2.16
CA PHE A 255 5.57 -14.54 2.85
C PHE A 255 4.61 -15.56 2.22
N VAL A 256 4.59 -15.72 0.89
CA VAL A 256 3.84 -16.79 0.25
C VAL A 256 4.35 -18.16 0.69
N LYS A 257 5.68 -18.34 0.76
CA LYS A 257 6.31 -19.60 1.20
C LYS A 257 6.02 -19.90 2.67
N LEU A 258 5.97 -18.89 3.53
CA LEU A 258 5.62 -19.03 4.95
C LEU A 258 4.22 -19.62 5.19
N ASN A 259 3.33 -19.56 4.21
CA ASN A 259 2.03 -20.21 4.30
C ASN A 259 2.12 -21.75 4.39
N ASP A 260 3.25 -22.34 4.01
CA ASP A 260 3.52 -23.77 4.13
C ASP A 260 3.89 -24.18 5.58
N VAL A 261 4.11 -23.21 6.47
CA VAL A 261 4.50 -23.46 7.87
C VAL A 261 3.28 -23.70 8.75
N ASN A 262 3.26 -24.82 9.46
CA ASN A 262 2.13 -25.23 10.31
C ASN A 262 1.74 -24.20 11.39
N ILE A 263 2.72 -23.46 11.96
CA ILE A 263 2.46 -22.42 12.97
C ILE A 263 1.59 -21.31 12.37
N ILE A 264 1.86 -20.87 11.15
CA ILE A 264 1.08 -19.84 10.45
C ILE A 264 -0.38 -20.31 10.26
N ASN A 265 -0.57 -21.59 9.97
CA ASN A 265 -1.90 -22.17 9.80
C ASN A 265 -2.72 -22.24 11.09
N ARG A 266 -2.06 -22.16 12.26
CA ARG A 266 -2.70 -22.10 13.59
C ARG A 266 -3.09 -20.68 14.02
N LEU A 267 -2.57 -19.65 13.34
CA LEU A 267 -2.94 -18.28 13.67
C LEU A 267 -4.44 -18.05 13.49
N PRO A 268 -5.04 -17.19 14.33
CA PRO A 268 -6.45 -16.83 14.21
C PRO A 268 -6.71 -16.16 12.86
N VAL A 269 -7.96 -16.24 12.43
CA VAL A 269 -8.42 -15.57 11.20
C VAL A 269 -8.49 -14.06 11.50
N LEU A 270 -7.56 -13.30 10.92
CA LEU A 270 -7.51 -11.86 11.08
C LEU A 270 -8.49 -11.16 10.14
N ASN A 271 -9.06 -10.04 10.60
CA ASN A 271 -9.89 -9.20 9.76
C ASN A 271 -9.01 -8.35 8.84
N VAL A 272 -8.94 -8.76 7.59
CA VAL A 272 -8.08 -8.14 6.56
C VAL A 272 -8.47 -6.70 6.17
N LYS A 273 -9.62 -6.21 6.64
CA LYS A 273 -10.04 -4.81 6.43
C LYS A 273 -9.30 -3.86 7.37
N ILE A 274 -8.92 -4.30 8.57
CA ILE A 274 -8.25 -3.46 9.57
C ILE A 274 -6.97 -2.82 9.01
N PRO A 275 -6.00 -3.56 8.45
CA PRO A 275 -4.78 -2.99 7.89
C PRO A 275 -5.03 -1.91 6.83
N MET A 276 -6.06 -2.07 6.00
CA MET A 276 -6.45 -1.07 5.01
C MET A 276 -6.96 0.22 5.68
N TYR A 277 -7.80 0.11 6.70
CA TYR A 277 -8.28 1.29 7.43
C TYR A 277 -7.15 1.98 8.20
N VAL A 278 -6.24 1.21 8.84
CA VAL A 278 -5.04 1.75 9.46
C VAL A 278 -4.24 2.54 8.42
N TYR A 279 -4.02 1.99 7.23
CA TYR A 279 -3.32 2.67 6.14
C TYR A 279 -3.96 4.02 5.79
N ILE A 280 -5.29 4.09 5.67
CA ILE A 280 -6.00 5.30 5.25
C ILE A 280 -6.01 6.37 6.37
N TRP A 281 -6.18 5.94 7.62
CA TRP A 281 -6.54 6.84 8.71
C TRP A 281 -5.41 7.13 9.70
N HIS A 282 -4.25 6.47 9.64
CA HIS A 282 -3.19 6.64 10.65
C HIS A 282 -2.71 8.10 10.78
N ARG A 283 -2.63 8.85 9.67
CA ARG A 283 -2.25 10.26 9.71
C ARG A 283 -3.31 11.11 10.41
N PHE A 284 -4.57 10.85 10.14
CA PHE A 284 -5.66 11.53 10.84
C PHE A 284 -5.68 11.20 12.34
N ILE A 285 -5.48 9.95 12.71
CA ILE A 285 -5.39 9.54 14.11
C ILE A 285 -4.19 10.21 14.79
N TYR A 286 -3.02 10.21 14.16
CA TYR A 286 -1.84 10.92 14.65
C TYR A 286 -2.14 12.40 14.87
N PHE A 287 -2.77 13.04 13.90
CA PHE A 287 -3.19 14.43 13.99
C PHE A 287 -4.13 14.70 15.17
N VAL A 288 -5.17 13.89 15.34
CA VAL A 288 -6.11 14.02 16.47
C VAL A 288 -5.37 13.87 17.80
N MET A 289 -4.45 12.93 17.92
CA MET A 289 -3.66 12.73 19.13
C MET A 289 -2.80 13.96 19.48
N VAL A 290 -2.15 14.54 18.48
CA VAL A 290 -1.28 15.73 18.70
C VAL A 290 -2.10 16.99 18.97
N THR A 291 -3.14 17.23 18.17
CA THR A 291 -3.80 18.53 18.13
C THR A 291 -5.01 18.62 19.07
N VAL A 292 -5.84 17.57 19.11
CA VAL A 292 -7.08 17.59 19.89
C VAL A 292 -6.84 17.12 21.32
N ILE A 293 -6.04 16.05 21.48
CA ILE A 293 -5.77 15.47 22.81
C ILE A 293 -4.58 16.17 23.48
N GLY A 294 -3.78 16.94 22.74
CA GLY A 294 -2.66 17.71 23.27
C GLY A 294 -1.44 16.85 23.65
N PHE A 295 -1.30 15.66 23.08
CA PHE A 295 -0.10 14.86 23.28
C PHE A 295 1.12 15.56 22.69
N SER A 296 2.22 15.60 23.46
CA SER A 296 3.49 16.10 22.95
C SER A 296 3.96 15.24 21.76
N ILE A 297 4.34 15.89 20.65
CA ILE A 297 4.89 15.25 19.45
C ILE A 297 6.05 14.29 19.77
N TYR A 298 6.84 14.61 20.81
CA TYR A 298 7.99 13.80 21.24
C TYR A 298 7.61 12.54 22.02
N LYS A 299 6.36 12.42 22.48
CA LYS A 299 5.87 11.27 23.27
C LYS A 299 5.03 10.29 22.42
N ILE A 300 4.67 10.67 21.21
CA ILE A 300 3.89 9.83 20.31
C ILE A 300 4.86 9.16 19.34
N ASP A 301 4.92 7.85 19.40
CA ASP A 301 5.66 7.03 18.45
C ASP A 301 4.71 6.26 17.51
N ALA A 302 5.27 5.70 16.46
CA ALA A 302 4.53 4.93 15.47
C ALA A 302 3.83 3.70 16.08
N VAL A 303 4.38 3.11 17.14
CA VAL A 303 3.80 1.94 17.80
C VAL A 303 2.48 2.32 18.46
N LEU A 304 2.45 3.43 19.19
CA LEU A 304 1.24 3.93 19.85
C LEU A 304 0.16 4.28 18.83
N VAL A 305 0.49 5.02 17.77
CA VAL A 305 -0.45 5.37 16.70
C VAL A 305 -1.00 4.12 16.03
N TYR A 306 -0.14 3.12 15.79
CA TYR A 306 -0.56 1.86 15.18
C TYR A 306 -1.52 1.08 16.08
N ILE A 307 -1.19 0.91 17.36
CA ILE A 307 -2.03 0.19 18.34
C ILE A 307 -3.41 0.87 18.45
N ILE A 308 -3.44 2.18 18.61
CA ILE A 308 -4.70 2.93 18.69
C ILE A 308 -5.50 2.77 17.39
N SER A 309 -4.84 2.88 16.23
CA SER A 309 -5.51 2.70 14.93
C SER A 309 -6.14 1.31 14.80
N VAL A 310 -5.41 0.26 15.17
CA VAL A 310 -5.92 -1.12 15.14
C VAL A 310 -7.10 -1.29 16.11
N ALA A 311 -6.99 -0.77 17.34
CA ALA A 311 -8.05 -0.86 18.35
C ALA A 311 -9.33 -0.15 17.90
N VAL A 312 -9.21 1.08 17.38
CA VAL A 312 -10.35 1.87 16.88
C VAL A 312 -11.07 1.11 15.75
N PHE A 313 -10.33 0.62 14.75
CA PHE A 313 -10.97 -0.05 13.61
C PHE A 313 -11.46 -1.46 13.94
N TYR A 314 -10.84 -2.15 14.88
CA TYR A 314 -11.38 -3.39 15.41
C TYR A 314 -12.75 -3.15 16.05
N PHE A 315 -12.87 -2.13 16.90
CA PHE A 315 -14.13 -1.78 17.56
C PHE A 315 -15.20 -1.31 16.55
N VAL A 316 -14.84 -0.37 15.66
CA VAL A 316 -15.75 0.15 14.63
C VAL A 316 -16.32 -0.97 13.77
N LEU A 317 -15.46 -1.87 13.24
CA LEU A 317 -15.92 -2.97 12.40
C LEU A 317 -16.80 -3.94 13.17
N ARG A 318 -16.49 -4.22 14.43
CA ARG A 318 -17.33 -5.09 15.28
C ARG A 318 -18.72 -4.53 15.51
N VAL A 319 -18.84 -3.20 15.73
CA VAL A 319 -20.13 -2.52 15.87
C VAL A 319 -20.92 -2.62 14.56
N PHE A 320 -20.29 -2.35 13.42
CA PHE A 320 -20.97 -2.43 12.12
C PHE A 320 -21.39 -3.85 11.76
N ASP A 321 -20.57 -4.86 12.03
CA ASP A 321 -20.92 -6.26 11.79
C ASP A 321 -22.11 -6.68 12.67
N ASN A 322 -22.14 -6.29 13.93
CA ASN A 322 -23.29 -6.52 14.82
C ASN A 322 -24.56 -5.84 14.32
N CYS A 323 -24.48 -4.58 13.90
CA CYS A 323 -25.63 -3.85 13.33
C CYS A 323 -26.17 -4.51 12.06
N SER A 324 -25.31 -5.09 11.21
CA SER A 324 -25.74 -5.79 9.99
C SER A 324 -26.46 -7.10 10.29
N ILE A 325 -26.07 -7.83 11.34
CA ILE A 325 -26.73 -9.06 11.80
C ILE A 325 -28.14 -8.75 12.33
N TYR A 326 -28.33 -7.63 13.04
CA TYR A 326 -29.66 -7.19 13.48
C TYR A 326 -30.60 -6.87 12.31
N LYS A 327 -30.09 -6.23 11.24
CA LYS A 327 -30.88 -5.93 10.02
C LYS A 327 -31.33 -7.18 9.25
N THR A 328 -30.53 -8.24 9.27
CA THR A 328 -30.89 -9.51 8.60
C THR A 328 -31.83 -10.38 9.41
N ARG A 329 -31.96 -10.18 10.73
CA ARG A 329 -32.92 -10.87 11.59
C ARG A 329 -34.30 -10.20 11.63
N LEU A 330 -34.42 -8.96 11.15
CA LEU A 330 -35.67 -8.19 11.09
C LEU A 330 -36.32 -8.19 9.69
N ARG A 331 -35.76 -8.94 8.74
CA ARG A 331 -36.32 -9.26 7.42
C ARG A 331 -36.66 -10.75 7.36
#